data_4bafd35356a625a206e05f0566245daa
#
_entry.id   4bafd35356a625a206e05f0566245daa
#
_cell.length_a   1.000
_cell.length_b   1.000
_cell.length_c   1.000
_cell.angle_alpha   90.00
_cell.angle_beta   90.00
_cell.angle_gamma   90.00
#
_symmetry.space_group_name_H-M   'P 1'
#
loop_
_entity.id
_entity.type
_entity.pdbx_description
1 polymer ?
#
loop_
_entity_poly.entity_id
_entity_poly.type
_entity_poly.pdbx_seq_one_letter_code
_entity_poly.pdbx_strand_id
1 'polypeptide(L)'
;MSQQIAVVGCGYWGKHLVRNFAQLRVLAQICDENQTTLEAQAALYPHVRLVTRLEQALADDEIQGVVFATPAALHYAQVKEAILNGKDVFVEKPLALRYHQGQELVALAEARGVILMVGHILEYHPAVVLLKDILRHGDLGSVWYIYSNRLNLGKVRTEENILWSFAPHDISVICSLVGSEPSVVSSQGGSYLQAGVADVTVTNLYFTDGLRAHIFVSWLHPYKEQKLVVIGDRKMAVFDDTAREGKLKIYDKGIEWRAGLPVPRQTAETTLFFEETEPMRLECEHFLACIRERKRPLTDGASALKVIKVLEASQMSLERGGAPLPLAEVERGVSV
;
A
#
# COMPACT_ATOMS: atom_id res chain seq x y z
N MET A 1 3.11 -29.67 9.02
CA MET A 1 1.66 -29.39 9.01
C MET A 1 1.42 -28.33 7.96
N SER A 2 0.34 -28.43 7.18
CA SER A 2 -0.01 -27.34 6.23
C SER A 2 -0.44 -26.12 7.03
N GLN A 3 0.03 -24.94 6.64
CA GLN A 3 -0.43 -23.68 7.24
C GLN A 3 -1.94 -23.52 7.06
N GLN A 4 -2.63 -23.02 8.08
CA GLN A 4 -4.07 -22.78 8.04
C GLN A 4 -4.37 -21.30 8.26
N ILE A 5 -5.09 -20.71 7.32
CA ILE A 5 -5.39 -19.27 7.28
C ILE A 5 -6.88 -19.04 7.45
N ALA A 6 -7.22 -18.05 8.28
CA ALA A 6 -8.55 -17.48 8.35
C ALA A 6 -8.58 -16.12 7.63
N VAL A 7 -9.62 -15.87 6.83
CA VAL A 7 -9.86 -14.55 6.21
C VAL A 7 -11.07 -13.91 6.87
N VAL A 8 -10.89 -12.69 7.37
CA VAL A 8 -11.91 -11.89 8.08
C VAL A 8 -12.33 -10.72 7.21
N GLY A 9 -13.60 -10.64 6.86
CA GLY A 9 -14.16 -9.70 5.90
C GLY A 9 -14.08 -10.23 4.46
N CYS A 10 -15.22 -10.64 3.89
CA CYS A 10 -15.31 -11.19 2.54
C CYS A 10 -16.04 -10.25 1.57
N GLY A 11 -16.01 -8.96 1.86
CA GLY A 11 -16.61 -7.92 1.04
C GLY A 11 -15.96 -7.77 -0.34
N TYR A 12 -16.07 -6.56 -0.91
CA TYR A 12 -15.58 -6.26 -2.26
C TYR A 12 -14.11 -6.66 -2.50
N TRP A 13 -13.24 -6.41 -1.53
CA TRP A 13 -11.81 -6.74 -1.63
C TRP A 13 -11.49 -8.13 -1.06
N GLY A 14 -12.01 -8.47 0.11
CA GLY A 14 -11.69 -9.71 0.83
C GLY A 14 -11.98 -10.99 0.04
N LYS A 15 -13.01 -10.99 -0.84
CA LYS A 15 -13.27 -12.12 -1.74
C LYS A 15 -12.08 -12.50 -2.63
N HIS A 16 -11.21 -11.55 -2.96
CA HIS A 16 -10.01 -11.81 -3.77
C HIS A 16 -8.91 -12.47 -2.92
N LEU A 17 -8.78 -12.10 -1.65
CA LEU A 17 -7.90 -12.78 -0.69
C LEU A 17 -8.39 -14.20 -0.41
N VAL A 18 -9.70 -14.38 -0.17
CA VAL A 18 -10.34 -15.71 -0.04
C VAL A 18 -9.98 -16.60 -1.24
N ARG A 19 -10.18 -16.10 -2.46
CA ARG A 19 -9.84 -16.84 -3.68
C ARG A 19 -8.36 -17.24 -3.71
N ASN A 20 -7.45 -16.32 -3.42
CA ASN A 20 -6.01 -16.59 -3.46
C ASN A 20 -5.59 -17.63 -2.42
N PHE A 21 -6.03 -17.51 -1.16
CA PHE A 21 -5.72 -18.51 -0.12
C PHE A 21 -6.37 -19.86 -0.37
N ALA A 22 -7.56 -19.90 -0.98
CA ALA A 22 -8.20 -21.13 -1.41
C ALA A 22 -7.40 -21.84 -2.52
N GLN A 23 -6.95 -21.09 -3.54
CA GLN A 23 -6.09 -21.63 -4.61
C GLN A 23 -4.73 -22.12 -4.08
N LEU A 24 -4.22 -21.49 -3.02
CA LEU A 24 -3.01 -21.93 -2.30
C LEU A 24 -3.26 -23.13 -1.39
N ARG A 25 -4.53 -23.58 -1.24
CA ARG A 25 -4.93 -24.74 -0.43
C ARG A 25 -4.60 -24.59 1.07
N VAL A 26 -4.65 -23.36 1.57
CA VAL A 26 -4.38 -23.03 2.98
C VAL A 26 -5.55 -22.32 3.66
N LEU A 27 -6.62 -22.03 2.92
CA LEU A 27 -7.82 -21.40 3.46
C LEU A 27 -8.61 -22.42 4.30
N ALA A 28 -8.63 -22.22 5.62
CA ALA A 28 -9.35 -23.08 6.57
C ALA A 28 -10.67 -22.45 7.02
N GLN A 29 -10.71 -21.11 7.11
CA GLN A 29 -11.85 -20.42 7.67
C GLN A 29 -12.13 -19.08 6.99
N ILE A 30 -13.41 -18.74 6.88
CA ILE A 30 -13.90 -17.42 6.45
C ILE A 30 -14.77 -16.86 7.56
N CYS A 31 -14.48 -15.61 7.97
CA CYS A 31 -15.24 -14.88 8.98
C CYS A 31 -15.85 -13.63 8.36
N ASP A 32 -17.17 -13.45 8.48
CA ASP A 32 -17.87 -12.23 8.09
C ASP A 32 -19.16 -12.11 8.93
N GLU A 33 -19.47 -10.91 9.42
CA GLU A 33 -20.69 -10.68 10.19
C GLU A 33 -21.95 -10.77 9.31
N ASN A 34 -21.81 -10.60 8.00
CA ASN A 34 -22.90 -10.66 7.06
C ASN A 34 -23.16 -12.09 6.58
N GLN A 35 -24.26 -12.67 7.05
CA GLN A 35 -24.66 -14.03 6.74
C GLN A 35 -24.83 -14.27 5.24
N THR A 36 -25.39 -13.31 4.49
CA THR A 36 -25.56 -13.44 3.03
C THR A 36 -24.22 -13.52 2.30
N THR A 37 -23.22 -12.77 2.78
CA THR A 37 -21.85 -12.85 2.28
C THR A 37 -21.25 -14.24 2.52
N LEU A 38 -21.44 -14.79 3.71
CA LEU A 38 -20.96 -16.14 4.06
C LEU A 38 -21.65 -17.23 3.23
N GLU A 39 -22.95 -17.14 3.02
CA GLU A 39 -23.69 -18.08 2.16
C GLU A 39 -23.17 -18.11 0.72
N ALA A 40 -22.85 -16.93 0.17
CA ALA A 40 -22.22 -16.84 -1.14
C ALA A 40 -20.82 -17.51 -1.17
N GLN A 41 -20.05 -17.42 -0.09
CA GLN A 41 -18.76 -18.10 0.03
C GLN A 41 -18.91 -19.61 0.23
N ALA A 42 -19.94 -20.06 0.98
CA ALA A 42 -20.23 -21.48 1.18
C ALA A 42 -20.40 -22.24 -0.13
N ALA A 43 -21.09 -21.63 -1.08
CA ALA A 43 -21.31 -22.22 -2.41
C ALA A 43 -20.02 -22.41 -3.23
N LEU A 44 -19.04 -21.52 -3.01
CA LEU A 44 -17.76 -21.54 -3.74
C LEU A 44 -16.71 -22.42 -3.03
N TYR A 45 -16.77 -22.49 -1.68
CA TYR A 45 -15.76 -23.15 -0.85
C TYR A 45 -16.42 -24.07 0.19
N PRO A 46 -17.07 -25.18 -0.22
CA PRO A 46 -17.89 -26.03 0.65
C PRO A 46 -17.09 -26.73 1.76
N HIS A 47 -15.76 -26.76 1.68
CA HIS A 47 -14.90 -27.38 2.68
C HIS A 47 -14.30 -26.40 3.68
N VAL A 48 -14.58 -25.09 3.51
CA VAL A 48 -14.05 -24.04 4.37
C VAL A 48 -15.05 -23.75 5.50
N ARG A 49 -14.55 -23.66 6.72
CA ARG A 49 -15.40 -23.33 7.87
C ARG A 49 -15.83 -21.87 7.82
N LEU A 50 -17.13 -21.63 8.06
CA LEU A 50 -17.70 -20.28 8.07
C LEU A 50 -18.07 -19.89 9.49
N VAL A 51 -17.68 -18.70 9.91
CA VAL A 51 -17.99 -18.14 11.22
C VAL A 51 -18.43 -16.69 11.11
N THR A 52 -19.25 -16.24 12.06
CA THR A 52 -19.79 -14.87 12.05
C THR A 52 -19.07 -13.93 13.01
N ARG A 53 -18.21 -14.44 13.89
CA ARG A 53 -17.53 -13.65 14.90
C ARG A 53 -16.04 -13.91 14.90
N LEU A 54 -15.26 -12.84 15.06
CA LEU A 54 -13.80 -12.88 15.07
C LEU A 54 -13.25 -13.82 16.16
N GLU A 55 -13.84 -13.80 17.35
CA GLU A 55 -13.38 -14.62 18.47
C GLU A 55 -13.39 -16.12 18.13
N GLN A 56 -14.32 -16.55 17.27
CA GLN A 56 -14.40 -17.95 16.81
C GLN A 56 -13.21 -18.31 15.90
N ALA A 57 -12.72 -17.36 15.11
CA ALA A 57 -11.54 -17.55 14.28
C ALA A 57 -10.25 -17.54 15.11
N LEU A 58 -10.18 -16.67 16.11
CA LEU A 58 -9.00 -16.53 16.97
C LEU A 58 -8.83 -17.67 17.97
N ALA A 59 -9.95 -18.23 18.45
CA ALA A 59 -9.95 -19.36 19.40
C ALA A 59 -9.56 -20.69 18.78
N ASP A 60 -9.44 -20.77 17.45
CA ASP A 60 -9.05 -21.99 16.76
C ASP A 60 -7.53 -22.14 16.72
N ASP A 61 -7.02 -23.14 17.44
CA ASP A 61 -5.58 -23.42 17.54
C ASP A 61 -4.97 -23.91 16.22
N GLU A 62 -5.78 -24.41 15.29
CA GLU A 62 -5.30 -24.82 13.97
C GLU A 62 -5.01 -23.61 13.07
N ILE A 63 -5.64 -22.45 13.29
CA ILE A 63 -5.40 -21.23 12.56
C ILE A 63 -4.08 -20.59 13.01
N GLN A 64 -3.13 -20.51 12.11
CA GLN A 64 -1.82 -19.92 12.34
C GLN A 64 -1.79 -18.43 11.96
N GLY A 65 -2.45 -18.08 10.86
CA GLY A 65 -2.48 -16.71 10.36
C GLY A 65 -3.90 -16.21 10.11
N VAL A 66 -4.13 -14.94 10.40
CA VAL A 66 -5.41 -14.26 10.17
C VAL A 66 -5.21 -13.09 9.22
N VAL A 67 -6.09 -13.01 8.22
CA VAL A 67 -6.05 -12.00 7.16
C VAL A 67 -7.25 -11.09 7.31
N PHE A 68 -7.03 -9.80 7.53
CA PHE A 68 -8.09 -8.81 7.70
C PHE A 68 -8.31 -8.00 6.42
N ALA A 69 -9.54 -8.04 5.90
CA ALA A 69 -10.02 -7.22 4.80
C ALA A 69 -11.33 -6.49 5.18
N THR A 70 -11.44 -6.12 6.43
CA THR A 70 -12.53 -5.37 7.05
C THR A 70 -12.38 -3.86 6.78
N PRO A 71 -13.35 -3.01 7.13
CA PRO A 71 -13.17 -1.56 7.11
C PRO A 71 -12.01 -1.10 7.98
N ALA A 72 -11.25 -0.10 7.50
CA ALA A 72 -10.04 0.40 8.16
C ALA A 72 -10.24 0.83 9.63
N ALA A 73 -11.44 1.31 9.98
CA ALA A 73 -11.79 1.68 11.35
C ALA A 73 -11.72 0.50 12.34
N LEU A 74 -11.83 -0.73 11.86
CA LEU A 74 -11.80 -1.95 12.68
C LEU A 74 -10.38 -2.53 12.81
N HIS A 75 -9.46 -2.16 11.93
CA HIS A 75 -8.14 -2.79 11.83
C HIS A 75 -7.38 -2.77 13.15
N TYR A 76 -7.28 -1.60 13.81
CA TYR A 76 -6.55 -1.50 15.07
C TYR A 76 -7.02 -2.50 16.13
N ALA A 77 -8.33 -2.55 16.39
CA ALA A 77 -8.88 -3.44 17.41
C ALA A 77 -8.71 -4.91 17.05
N GLN A 78 -9.04 -5.28 15.80
CA GLN A 78 -8.99 -6.66 15.33
C GLN A 78 -7.57 -7.21 15.23
N VAL A 79 -6.63 -6.41 14.71
CA VAL A 79 -5.21 -6.76 14.62
C VAL A 79 -4.61 -6.94 16.02
N LYS A 80 -4.92 -6.01 16.95
CA LYS A 80 -4.47 -6.10 18.34
C LYS A 80 -4.96 -7.40 19.00
N GLU A 81 -6.22 -7.73 18.82
CA GLU A 81 -6.81 -8.97 19.36
C GLU A 81 -6.14 -10.22 18.77
N ALA A 82 -5.93 -10.25 17.46
CA ALA A 82 -5.23 -11.37 16.81
C ALA A 82 -3.81 -11.56 17.32
N ILE A 83 -3.02 -10.47 17.46
CA ILE A 83 -1.67 -10.51 18.02
C ILE A 83 -1.69 -11.03 19.46
N LEU A 84 -2.62 -10.59 20.28
CA LEU A 84 -2.78 -11.04 21.67
C LEU A 84 -3.08 -12.55 21.75
N ASN A 85 -3.79 -13.09 20.76
CA ASN A 85 -4.06 -14.53 20.62
C ASN A 85 -2.92 -15.29 19.90
N GLY A 86 -1.78 -14.66 19.67
CA GLY A 86 -0.60 -15.31 19.09
C GLY A 86 -0.73 -15.64 17.61
N LYS A 87 -1.66 -15.01 16.88
CA LYS A 87 -1.85 -15.26 15.46
C LYS A 87 -0.93 -14.36 14.63
N ASP A 88 -0.34 -14.91 13.58
CA ASP A 88 0.32 -14.13 12.54
C ASP A 88 -0.73 -13.34 11.75
N VAL A 89 -0.43 -12.09 11.43
CA VAL A 89 -1.41 -11.15 10.89
C VAL A 89 -0.99 -10.62 9.52
N PHE A 90 -1.93 -10.72 8.58
CA PHE A 90 -1.93 -9.92 7.36
C PHE A 90 -3.15 -9.00 7.41
N VAL A 91 -2.97 -7.71 7.32
CA VAL A 91 -4.05 -6.73 7.32
C VAL A 91 -4.02 -5.85 6.09
N GLU A 92 -5.17 -5.62 5.48
CA GLU A 92 -5.30 -4.65 4.39
C GLU A 92 -4.90 -3.23 4.84
N LYS A 93 -4.44 -2.46 3.89
CA LYS A 93 -4.09 -1.06 4.13
C LYS A 93 -5.35 -0.21 4.47
N PRO A 94 -5.19 0.82 5.32
CA PRO A 94 -4.04 1.13 6.17
C PRO A 94 -4.00 0.23 7.42
N LEU A 95 -2.83 0.01 8.01
CA LEU A 95 -2.70 -0.77 9.25
C LEU A 95 -3.59 -0.22 10.38
N ALA A 96 -3.65 1.10 10.50
CA ALA A 96 -4.49 1.84 11.44
C ALA A 96 -4.77 3.24 10.90
N LEU A 97 -5.74 3.95 11.50
CA LEU A 97 -6.10 5.32 11.11
C LEU A 97 -5.28 6.40 11.84
N ARG A 98 -4.46 6.01 12.84
CA ARG A 98 -3.61 6.91 13.62
C ARG A 98 -2.22 6.30 13.76
N TYR A 99 -1.19 7.14 13.67
CA TYR A 99 0.20 6.72 13.77
C TYR A 99 0.50 6.02 15.10
N HIS A 100 0.06 6.57 16.24
CA HIS A 100 0.26 5.96 17.55
C HIS A 100 -0.39 4.57 17.69
N GLN A 101 -1.55 4.34 17.06
CA GLN A 101 -2.17 3.01 17.03
C GLN A 101 -1.32 2.01 16.26
N GLY A 102 -0.78 2.44 15.11
CA GLY A 102 0.17 1.63 14.34
C GLY A 102 1.42 1.30 15.13
N GLN A 103 2.00 2.29 15.86
CA GLN A 103 3.16 2.07 16.73
C GLN A 103 2.90 1.02 17.80
N GLU A 104 1.72 1.08 18.45
CA GLU A 104 1.33 0.09 19.46
C GLU A 104 1.24 -1.32 18.87
N LEU A 105 0.61 -1.45 17.69
CA LEU A 105 0.48 -2.75 17.00
C LEU A 105 1.85 -3.34 16.63
N VAL A 106 2.75 -2.52 16.12
CA VAL A 106 4.10 -2.97 15.75
C VAL A 106 4.87 -3.43 16.98
N ALA A 107 4.89 -2.63 18.05
CA ALA A 107 5.56 -2.98 19.29
C ALA A 107 4.97 -4.27 19.91
N LEU A 108 3.64 -4.42 19.86
CA LEU A 108 2.98 -5.61 20.36
C LEU A 108 3.31 -6.86 19.54
N ALA A 109 3.35 -6.74 18.20
CA ALA A 109 3.72 -7.85 17.31
C ALA A 109 5.16 -8.30 17.56
N GLU A 110 6.10 -7.35 17.69
CA GLU A 110 7.49 -7.63 18.04
C GLU A 110 7.61 -8.33 19.39
N ALA A 111 6.94 -7.81 20.42
CA ALA A 111 6.97 -8.39 21.76
C ALA A 111 6.39 -9.82 21.83
N ARG A 112 5.42 -10.13 20.95
CA ARG A 112 4.79 -11.45 20.86
C ARG A 112 5.47 -12.39 19.85
N GLY A 113 6.43 -11.90 19.08
CA GLY A 113 7.13 -12.66 18.06
C GLY A 113 6.23 -13.14 16.93
N VAL A 114 5.12 -12.42 16.64
CA VAL A 114 4.21 -12.73 15.54
C VAL A 114 4.53 -11.91 14.29
N ILE A 115 4.22 -12.47 13.13
CA ILE A 115 4.36 -11.77 11.86
C ILE A 115 3.24 -10.72 11.75
N LEU A 116 3.61 -9.48 11.43
CA LEU A 116 2.67 -8.41 11.07
C LEU A 116 3.00 -7.90 9.69
N MET A 117 2.13 -8.19 8.73
CA MET A 117 2.23 -7.79 7.32
C MET A 117 1.06 -6.91 6.93
N VAL A 118 1.29 -5.90 6.10
CA VAL A 118 0.27 -4.95 5.64
C VAL A 118 0.12 -5.00 4.12
N GLY A 119 -1.11 -4.96 3.63
CA GLY A 119 -1.52 -5.12 2.24
C GLY A 119 -1.10 -3.97 1.34
N HIS A 120 0.18 -3.72 1.19
CA HIS A 120 0.73 -2.77 0.22
C HIS A 120 1.01 -3.49 -1.12
N ILE A 121 -0.06 -3.92 -1.79
CA ILE A 121 -0.04 -4.80 -2.97
C ILE A 121 0.92 -4.35 -4.08
N LEU A 122 1.11 -3.05 -4.31
CA LEU A 122 2.02 -2.55 -5.35
C LEU A 122 3.49 -2.88 -5.08
N GLU A 123 3.87 -3.14 -3.83
CA GLU A 123 5.22 -3.58 -3.47
C GLU A 123 5.57 -4.95 -4.06
N TYR A 124 4.54 -5.74 -4.39
CA TYR A 124 4.63 -7.07 -4.99
C TYR A 124 4.39 -7.06 -6.51
N HIS A 125 4.09 -5.87 -7.10
CA HIS A 125 3.90 -5.78 -8.54
C HIS A 125 5.22 -6.01 -9.28
N PRO A 126 5.31 -6.99 -10.24
CA PRO A 126 6.59 -7.33 -10.87
C PRO A 126 7.31 -6.13 -11.50
N ALA A 127 6.59 -5.18 -12.10
CA ALA A 127 7.17 -3.95 -12.63
C ALA A 127 7.79 -3.07 -11.53
N VAL A 128 7.18 -2.98 -10.35
CA VAL A 128 7.70 -2.21 -9.22
C VAL A 128 8.94 -2.87 -8.65
N VAL A 129 8.95 -4.20 -8.53
CA VAL A 129 10.13 -4.97 -8.11
C VAL A 129 11.29 -4.73 -9.08
N LEU A 130 11.04 -4.84 -10.39
CA LEU A 130 12.06 -4.58 -11.42
C LEU A 130 12.54 -3.11 -11.38
N LEU A 131 11.64 -2.14 -11.17
CA LEU A 131 12.01 -0.73 -11.05
C LEU A 131 12.93 -0.48 -9.84
N LYS A 132 12.67 -1.15 -8.71
CA LYS A 132 13.55 -1.09 -7.52
C LYS A 132 14.96 -1.60 -7.84
N ASP A 133 15.06 -2.69 -8.57
CA ASP A 133 16.35 -3.26 -8.93
C ASP A 133 17.12 -2.33 -9.88
N ILE A 134 16.46 -1.71 -10.87
CA ILE A 134 17.02 -0.70 -11.76
C ILE A 134 17.58 0.49 -10.95
N LEU A 135 16.84 0.97 -9.96
CA LEU A 135 17.30 2.06 -9.10
C LEU A 135 18.49 1.66 -8.23
N ARG A 136 18.47 0.46 -7.64
CA ARG A 136 19.60 -0.07 -6.83
C ARG A 136 20.88 -0.23 -7.64
N HIS A 137 20.78 -0.63 -8.93
CA HIS A 137 21.93 -0.68 -9.84
C HIS A 137 22.38 0.69 -10.33
N GLY A 138 21.61 1.74 -10.01
CA GLY A 138 21.93 3.11 -10.39
C GLY A 138 21.73 3.41 -11.88
N ASP A 139 20.93 2.62 -12.60
CA ASP A 139 20.76 2.76 -14.06
C ASP A 139 20.13 4.11 -14.47
N LEU A 140 19.31 4.70 -13.59
CA LEU A 140 18.73 6.02 -13.82
C LEU A 140 19.66 7.18 -13.40
N GLY A 141 20.77 6.88 -12.71
CA GLY A 141 21.62 7.88 -12.08
C GLY A 141 21.04 8.35 -10.74
N SER A 142 21.35 9.58 -10.37
CA SER A 142 20.77 10.24 -9.19
C SER A 142 19.31 10.58 -9.45
N VAL A 143 18.41 10.10 -8.62
CA VAL A 143 16.98 10.42 -8.75
C VAL A 143 16.73 11.84 -8.25
N TRP A 144 16.14 12.67 -9.11
CA TRP A 144 15.82 14.06 -8.77
C TRP A 144 14.38 14.24 -8.34
N TYR A 145 13.46 13.49 -9.03
CA TYR A 145 12.06 13.74 -8.91
C TYR A 145 11.23 12.47 -9.18
N ILE A 146 10.18 12.29 -8.41
CA ILE A 146 9.21 11.21 -8.59
C ILE A 146 7.80 11.80 -8.58
N TYR A 147 6.92 11.33 -9.48
CA TYR A 147 5.52 11.65 -9.34
C TYR A 147 4.62 10.43 -9.59
N SER A 148 3.48 10.44 -8.96
CA SER A 148 2.46 9.40 -9.10
C SER A 148 1.09 10.03 -9.31
N ASN A 149 0.36 9.49 -10.30
CA ASN A 149 -1.04 9.79 -10.56
C ASN A 149 -1.86 8.52 -10.33
N ARG A 150 -2.90 8.62 -9.49
CA ARG A 150 -3.88 7.56 -9.28
C ARG A 150 -5.27 8.18 -9.35
N LEU A 151 -5.84 8.13 -10.55
CA LEU A 151 -7.00 8.90 -10.96
C LEU A 151 -8.05 7.97 -11.55
N ASN A 152 -9.31 8.19 -11.22
CA ASN A 152 -10.40 7.42 -11.78
C ASN A 152 -11.75 8.06 -11.43
N LEU A 153 -12.73 7.98 -12.30
CA LEU A 153 -14.14 8.14 -11.95
C LEU A 153 -14.68 6.75 -11.56
N GLY A 154 -14.47 6.37 -10.30
CA GLY A 154 -14.80 5.04 -9.79
C GLY A 154 -15.75 5.08 -8.59
N LYS A 155 -15.60 4.12 -7.68
CA LYS A 155 -16.38 4.08 -6.45
C LYS A 155 -15.98 5.24 -5.54
N VAL A 156 -16.85 6.22 -5.40
CA VAL A 156 -16.73 7.29 -4.40
C VAL A 156 -17.04 6.69 -3.02
N ARG A 157 -16.27 7.06 -2.02
CA ARG A 157 -16.46 6.62 -0.62
C ARG A 157 -17.02 7.75 0.22
N THR A 158 -17.75 7.42 1.24
CA THR A 158 -18.35 8.36 2.18
C THR A 158 -17.67 8.33 3.55
N GLU A 159 -17.01 7.23 3.86
CA GLU A 159 -16.37 6.94 5.14
C GLU A 159 -14.89 7.38 5.21
N GLU A 160 -14.25 7.61 4.05
CA GLU A 160 -12.87 8.07 3.96
C GLU A 160 -12.70 9.01 2.75
N ASN A 161 -11.74 9.91 2.77
CA ASN A 161 -11.41 10.76 1.63
C ASN A 161 -10.44 10.07 0.65
N ILE A 162 -10.22 10.70 -0.51
CA ILE A 162 -9.39 10.14 -1.59
C ILE A 162 -7.93 9.93 -1.16
N LEU A 163 -7.39 10.77 -0.27
CA LEU A 163 -6.03 10.66 0.24
C LEU A 163 -5.82 9.30 0.93
N TRP A 164 -6.68 8.95 1.90
CA TRP A 164 -6.61 7.67 2.62
C TRP A 164 -6.97 6.48 1.75
N SER A 165 -7.83 6.69 0.76
CA SER A 165 -8.26 5.63 -0.14
C SER A 165 -7.17 5.20 -1.13
N PHE A 166 -6.52 6.17 -1.79
CA PHE A 166 -5.64 5.90 -2.94
C PHE A 166 -4.15 6.10 -2.63
N ALA A 167 -3.78 7.17 -1.93
CA ALA A 167 -2.38 7.52 -1.73
C ALA A 167 -1.53 6.51 -0.93
N PRO A 168 -2.05 5.63 -0.06
CA PRO A 168 -1.24 4.63 0.64
C PRO A 168 -0.36 3.79 -0.27
N HIS A 169 -0.88 3.41 -1.44
CA HIS A 169 -0.15 2.61 -2.43
C HIS A 169 1.06 3.37 -2.99
N ASP A 170 0.86 4.64 -3.32
CA ASP A 170 1.88 5.48 -3.95
C ASP A 170 2.93 5.92 -2.92
N ILE A 171 2.50 6.24 -1.70
CA ILE A 171 3.40 6.56 -0.58
C ILE A 171 4.32 5.36 -0.28
N SER A 172 3.76 4.15 -0.18
CA SER A 172 4.54 2.93 0.06
C SER A 172 5.63 2.78 -0.99
N VAL A 173 5.25 2.80 -2.26
CA VAL A 173 6.19 2.60 -3.37
C VAL A 173 7.23 3.71 -3.41
N ILE A 174 6.86 4.99 -3.29
CA ILE A 174 7.83 6.10 -3.32
C ILE A 174 8.83 5.99 -2.17
N CYS A 175 8.36 5.76 -0.93
CA CYS A 175 9.25 5.59 0.21
C CYS A 175 10.19 4.38 0.05
N SER A 176 9.70 3.31 -0.57
CA SER A 176 10.47 2.10 -0.84
C SER A 176 11.53 2.31 -1.95
N LEU A 177 11.19 3.05 -3.01
CA LEU A 177 12.11 3.40 -4.10
C LEU A 177 13.24 4.33 -3.63
N VAL A 178 12.88 5.32 -2.79
CA VAL A 178 13.85 6.29 -2.21
C VAL A 178 14.66 5.67 -1.08
N GLY A 179 14.11 4.66 -0.39
CA GLY A 179 14.74 4.02 0.78
C GLY A 179 14.59 4.80 2.09
N SER A 180 13.88 5.93 2.07
CA SER A 180 13.63 6.79 3.23
C SER A 180 12.21 7.35 3.23
N GLU A 181 11.80 7.95 4.35
CA GLU A 181 10.58 8.76 4.44
C GLU A 181 10.88 10.24 4.15
N PRO A 182 9.89 11.02 3.67
CA PRO A 182 10.06 12.45 3.52
C PRO A 182 10.22 13.14 4.88
N SER A 183 10.92 14.27 4.91
CA SER A 183 11.07 15.08 6.13
C SER A 183 9.88 16.01 6.36
N VAL A 184 9.28 16.49 5.26
CA VAL A 184 8.14 17.43 5.25
C VAL A 184 7.16 16.98 4.17
N VAL A 185 5.87 17.19 4.41
CA VAL A 185 4.81 17.04 3.42
C VAL A 185 3.98 18.30 3.30
N SER A 186 3.36 18.54 2.14
CA SER A 186 2.27 19.50 2.01
C SER A 186 1.18 18.91 1.13
N SER A 187 -0.08 19.03 1.55
CA SER A 187 -1.21 18.44 0.85
C SER A 187 -2.33 19.45 0.67
N GLN A 188 -2.77 19.62 -0.57
CA GLN A 188 -3.90 20.46 -0.93
C GLN A 188 -4.97 19.65 -1.65
N GLY A 189 -6.23 20.06 -1.54
CA GLY A 189 -7.32 19.33 -2.16
C GLY A 189 -8.65 20.06 -2.13
N GLY A 190 -9.68 19.39 -2.62
CA GLY A 190 -11.03 19.92 -2.65
C GLY A 190 -12.08 18.85 -2.37
N SER A 191 -13.18 19.28 -1.75
CA SER A 191 -14.36 18.49 -1.43
C SER A 191 -15.53 19.02 -2.25
N TYR A 192 -15.83 18.35 -3.35
CA TYR A 192 -16.85 18.81 -4.32
C TYR A 192 -18.15 17.99 -4.24
N LEU A 193 -18.07 16.72 -3.84
CA LEU A 193 -19.22 15.82 -3.76
C LEU A 193 -19.84 15.79 -2.36
N GLN A 194 -18.99 15.79 -1.34
CA GLN A 194 -19.42 15.75 0.05
C GLN A 194 -18.57 16.70 0.89
N ALA A 195 -19.18 17.58 1.65
CA ALA A 195 -18.48 18.52 2.52
C ALA A 195 -17.55 17.81 3.50
N GLY A 196 -16.30 18.26 3.58
CA GLY A 196 -15.29 17.70 4.49
C GLY A 196 -14.63 16.41 4.02
N VAL A 197 -15.09 15.79 2.93
CA VAL A 197 -14.47 14.58 2.34
C VAL A 197 -13.80 14.97 1.02
N ALA A 198 -12.48 15.08 1.01
CA ALA A 198 -11.75 15.48 -0.18
C ALA A 198 -11.88 14.43 -1.31
N ASP A 199 -12.26 14.90 -2.50
CA ASP A 199 -12.40 14.10 -3.73
C ASP A 199 -11.15 14.13 -4.59
N VAL A 200 -10.31 15.12 -4.37
CA VAL A 200 -9.05 15.33 -5.07
C VAL A 200 -8.01 15.87 -4.08
N THR A 201 -6.79 15.31 -4.12
CA THR A 201 -5.64 15.84 -3.39
C THR A 201 -4.38 15.79 -4.21
N VAL A 202 -3.52 16.81 -4.02
CA VAL A 202 -2.12 16.81 -4.47
C VAL A 202 -1.26 16.90 -3.22
N THR A 203 -0.42 15.90 -3.02
CA THR A 203 0.48 15.82 -1.88
C THR A 203 1.93 15.90 -2.35
N ASN A 204 2.69 16.87 -1.85
CA ASN A 204 4.10 17.02 -2.10
C ASN A 204 4.91 16.42 -0.96
N LEU A 205 5.95 15.67 -1.31
CA LEU A 205 6.87 14.99 -0.41
C LEU A 205 8.26 15.60 -0.57
N TYR A 206 8.86 16.06 0.52
CA TYR A 206 10.17 16.72 0.54
C TYR A 206 11.16 15.86 1.31
N PHE A 207 12.18 15.35 0.63
CA PHE A 207 13.23 14.53 1.21
C PHE A 207 14.46 15.37 1.59
N THR A 208 15.22 14.92 2.57
CA THR A 208 16.36 15.67 3.12
C THR A 208 17.51 15.83 2.15
N ASP A 209 17.68 14.90 1.21
CA ASP A 209 18.72 14.89 0.17
C ASP A 209 18.41 15.80 -1.03
N GLY A 210 17.29 16.51 -0.99
CA GLY A 210 16.84 17.41 -2.06
C GLY A 210 15.87 16.77 -3.04
N LEU A 211 15.68 15.44 -3.03
CA LEU A 211 14.66 14.77 -3.82
C LEU A 211 13.27 15.32 -3.51
N ARG A 212 12.45 15.42 -4.52
CA ARG A 212 11.05 15.82 -4.43
C ARG A 212 10.15 14.77 -5.05
N ALA A 213 8.98 14.59 -4.45
CA ALA A 213 7.94 13.79 -5.10
C ALA A 213 6.57 14.46 -4.94
N HIS A 214 5.64 14.14 -5.84
CA HIS A 214 4.25 14.45 -5.61
C HIS A 214 3.34 13.27 -5.96
N ILE A 215 2.21 13.23 -5.29
CA ILE A 215 1.15 12.24 -5.48
C ILE A 215 -0.13 13.00 -5.79
N PHE A 216 -0.71 12.72 -6.96
CA PHE A 216 -2.01 13.24 -7.35
C PHE A 216 -3.03 12.11 -7.33
N VAL A 217 -4.04 12.24 -6.47
CA VAL A 217 -5.14 11.29 -6.38
C VAL A 217 -6.49 11.97 -6.53
N SER A 218 -7.40 11.34 -7.28
CA SER A 218 -8.73 11.88 -7.51
C SER A 218 -9.75 10.80 -7.88
N TRP A 219 -10.98 10.95 -7.32
CA TRP A 219 -12.15 10.22 -7.84
C TRP A 219 -12.81 10.94 -9.02
N LEU A 220 -12.51 12.22 -9.22
CA LEU A 220 -13.12 13.07 -10.25
C LEU A 220 -12.16 13.21 -11.44
N HIS A 221 -12.01 12.11 -12.21
CA HIS A 221 -11.15 12.12 -13.39
C HIS A 221 -11.81 11.34 -14.53
N PRO A 222 -11.80 11.85 -15.77
CA PRO A 222 -12.57 11.28 -16.88
C PRO A 222 -12.11 9.89 -17.32
N TYR A 223 -10.90 9.50 -17.02
CA TYR A 223 -10.36 8.17 -17.34
C TYR A 223 -9.49 7.63 -16.19
N LYS A 224 -9.29 6.32 -16.17
CA LYS A 224 -8.40 5.68 -15.21
C LYS A 224 -6.95 5.93 -15.59
N GLU A 225 -6.17 6.50 -14.66
CA GLU A 225 -4.73 6.63 -14.77
C GLU A 225 -4.08 6.10 -13.47
N GLN A 226 -3.09 5.22 -13.63
CA GLN A 226 -2.29 4.69 -12.53
C GLN A 226 -0.85 4.67 -12.99
N LYS A 227 -0.14 5.78 -12.77
CA LYS A 227 1.15 6.04 -13.36
C LYS A 227 2.15 6.52 -12.31
N LEU A 228 3.34 5.95 -12.32
CA LEU A 228 4.47 6.36 -11.52
C LEU A 228 5.62 6.70 -12.45
N VAL A 229 6.21 7.87 -12.29
CA VAL A 229 7.34 8.34 -13.10
C VAL A 229 8.51 8.68 -12.18
N VAL A 230 9.68 8.17 -12.53
CA VAL A 230 10.95 8.43 -11.85
C VAL A 230 11.88 9.13 -12.81
N ILE A 231 12.37 10.30 -12.42
CA ILE A 231 13.27 11.14 -13.21
C ILE A 231 14.64 11.15 -12.55
N GLY A 232 15.59 10.53 -13.21
CA GLY A 232 17.01 10.57 -12.85
C GLY A 232 17.81 11.49 -13.74
N ASP A 233 19.05 11.75 -13.37
CA ASP A 233 19.96 12.60 -14.13
C ASP A 233 20.46 11.95 -15.44
N ARG A 234 20.41 10.61 -15.52
CA ARG A 234 20.83 9.85 -16.71
C ARG A 234 19.68 9.35 -17.55
N LYS A 235 18.65 8.77 -16.91
CA LYS A 235 17.50 8.18 -17.57
C LYS A 235 16.23 8.43 -16.74
N MET A 236 15.09 8.16 -17.36
CA MET A 236 13.77 8.26 -16.72
C MET A 236 13.05 6.92 -16.85
N ALA A 237 12.20 6.61 -15.87
CA ALA A 237 11.36 5.42 -15.90
C ALA A 237 9.89 5.80 -15.79
N VAL A 238 9.03 5.07 -16.48
CA VAL A 238 7.57 5.19 -16.40
C VAL A 238 6.99 3.81 -16.14
N PHE A 239 6.30 3.66 -15.03
CA PHE A 239 5.41 2.56 -14.75
C PHE A 239 3.97 3.01 -14.97
N ASP A 240 3.25 2.37 -15.89
CA ASP A 240 1.84 2.61 -16.19
C ASP A 240 1.05 1.31 -15.97
N ASP A 241 0.37 1.21 -14.82
CA ASP A 241 -0.39 0.00 -14.45
C ASP A 241 -1.67 -0.15 -15.28
N THR A 242 -2.10 0.90 -16.00
CA THR A 242 -3.25 0.85 -16.90
C THR A 242 -2.89 0.39 -18.31
N ALA A 243 -1.63 0.35 -18.66
CA ALA A 243 -1.16 -0.15 -19.94
C ALA A 243 -1.44 -1.67 -20.06
N ARG A 244 -1.95 -2.10 -21.21
CA ARG A 244 -2.18 -3.52 -21.49
C ARG A 244 -0.88 -4.29 -21.71
N GLU A 245 0.10 -3.61 -22.31
CA GLU A 245 1.43 -4.14 -22.62
C GLU A 245 2.47 -3.06 -22.34
N GLY A 246 3.69 -3.47 -22.01
CA GLY A 246 4.78 -2.53 -21.80
C GLY A 246 4.55 -1.61 -20.61
N LYS A 247 4.08 -2.15 -19.50
CA LYS A 247 3.79 -1.39 -18.28
C LYS A 247 5.00 -0.64 -17.71
N LEU A 248 6.21 -1.11 -17.96
CA LEU A 248 7.44 -0.46 -17.50
C LEU A 248 8.32 -0.08 -18.68
N LYS A 249 8.63 1.21 -18.78
CA LYS A 249 9.47 1.77 -19.84
C LYS A 249 10.61 2.58 -19.26
N ILE A 250 11.77 2.45 -19.87
CA ILE A 250 12.95 3.29 -19.60
C ILE A 250 13.20 4.19 -20.78
N TYR A 251 13.36 5.48 -20.49
CA TYR A 251 13.67 6.51 -21.48
C TYR A 251 15.12 6.96 -21.28
N ASP A 252 15.95 6.75 -22.28
CA ASP A 252 17.30 7.30 -22.31
C ASP A 252 17.23 8.78 -22.74
N LYS A 253 16.69 9.59 -21.86
CA LYS A 253 16.50 11.04 -22.00
C LYS A 253 17.14 11.75 -20.83
N GLY A 254 17.73 12.90 -21.11
CA GLY A 254 18.38 13.72 -20.10
C GLY A 254 18.83 15.06 -20.65
N ILE A 255 19.54 15.84 -19.86
CA ILE A 255 20.12 17.12 -20.26
C ILE A 255 21.64 17.00 -20.24
N GLU A 256 22.28 17.38 -21.34
CA GLU A 256 23.74 17.56 -21.45
C GLU A 256 24.07 19.04 -21.48
N TRP A 257 25.13 19.43 -20.77
CA TRP A 257 25.61 20.80 -20.80
C TRP A 257 26.69 20.94 -21.87
N ARG A 258 26.39 21.66 -22.94
CA ARG A 258 27.32 21.93 -24.04
C ARG A 258 27.64 23.43 -24.11
N ALA A 259 28.91 23.78 -23.91
CA ALA A 259 29.34 25.18 -23.84
C ALA A 259 28.51 26.04 -22.85
N GLY A 260 28.12 25.49 -21.73
CA GLY A 260 27.31 26.17 -20.71
C GLY A 260 25.80 26.24 -21.00
N LEU A 261 25.33 25.64 -22.09
CA LEU A 261 23.90 25.62 -22.45
C LEU A 261 23.31 24.21 -22.21
N PRO A 262 22.08 24.12 -21.67
CA PRO A 262 21.37 22.86 -21.51
C PRO A 262 20.85 22.34 -22.86
N VAL A 263 21.28 21.16 -23.27
CA VAL A 263 20.89 20.51 -24.53
C VAL A 263 20.16 19.20 -24.20
N PRO A 264 18.88 19.03 -24.62
CA PRO A 264 18.18 17.78 -24.46
C PRO A 264 18.86 16.63 -25.21
N ARG A 265 19.10 15.53 -24.51
CA ARG A 265 19.53 14.27 -25.09
C ARG A 265 18.29 13.34 -25.14
N GLN A 266 18.02 12.80 -26.34
CA GLN A 266 16.94 11.83 -26.56
C GLN A 266 17.49 10.72 -27.44
N THR A 267 17.75 9.56 -26.85
CA THR A 267 18.41 8.48 -27.56
C THR A 267 17.45 7.31 -27.82
N ALA A 268 16.88 6.72 -26.80
CA ALA A 268 16.08 5.51 -26.94
C ALA A 268 14.94 5.44 -25.92
N GLU A 269 13.92 4.68 -26.26
CA GLU A 269 12.89 4.15 -25.35
C GLU A 269 13.04 2.62 -25.32
N THR A 270 13.06 2.04 -24.15
CA THR A 270 13.12 0.59 -23.95
C THR A 270 11.94 0.13 -23.12
N THR A 271 11.11 -0.73 -23.68
CA THR A 271 10.09 -1.43 -22.93
C THR A 271 10.71 -2.62 -22.21
N LEU A 272 10.47 -2.71 -20.91
CA LEU A 272 10.90 -3.84 -20.10
C LEU A 272 9.75 -4.83 -19.93
N PHE A 273 10.04 -6.09 -20.19
CA PHE A 273 9.11 -7.18 -20.05
C PHE A 273 9.44 -7.97 -18.78
N PHE A 274 8.42 -8.44 -18.09
CA PHE A 274 8.50 -9.26 -16.89
C PHE A 274 7.36 -10.30 -16.95
N GLU A 275 7.47 -11.36 -16.17
CA GLU A 275 6.39 -12.32 -16.04
C GLU A 275 5.20 -11.67 -15.33
N GLU A 276 4.04 -11.68 -16.00
CA GLU A 276 2.81 -11.12 -15.45
C GLU A 276 2.20 -12.10 -14.44
N THR A 277 2.58 -11.95 -13.18
CA THR A 277 1.96 -12.66 -12.06
C THR A 277 1.05 -11.71 -11.29
N GLU A 278 -0.10 -12.21 -10.84
CA GLU A 278 -1.03 -11.42 -10.03
C GLU A 278 -0.34 -10.93 -8.74
N PRO A 279 -0.21 -9.60 -8.51
CA PRO A 279 0.48 -9.08 -7.33
C PRO A 279 -0.10 -9.58 -6.01
N MET A 280 -1.44 -9.73 -5.92
CA MET A 280 -2.10 -10.28 -4.73
C MET A 280 -1.71 -11.74 -4.47
N ARG A 281 -1.50 -12.52 -5.52
CA ARG A 281 -1.02 -13.90 -5.39
C ARG A 281 0.37 -13.93 -4.77
N LEU A 282 1.28 -13.09 -5.27
CA LEU A 282 2.64 -12.96 -4.74
C LEU A 282 2.65 -12.48 -3.28
N GLU A 283 1.77 -11.56 -2.95
CA GLU A 283 1.58 -11.05 -1.59
C GLU A 283 1.11 -12.14 -0.63
N CYS A 284 0.11 -12.93 -1.00
CA CYS A 284 -0.36 -14.07 -0.21
C CYS A 284 0.72 -15.15 -0.04
N GLU A 285 1.44 -15.49 -1.10
CA GLU A 285 2.56 -16.43 -1.04
C GLU A 285 3.69 -15.95 -0.15
N HIS A 286 3.99 -14.63 -0.19
CA HIS A 286 4.99 -14.02 0.68
C HIS A 286 4.58 -14.11 2.16
N PHE A 287 3.32 -13.84 2.50
CA PHE A 287 2.82 -14.00 3.87
C PHE A 287 3.03 -15.43 4.38
N LEU A 288 2.65 -16.42 3.58
CA LEU A 288 2.85 -17.82 3.94
C LEU A 288 4.33 -18.17 4.10
N ALA A 289 5.20 -17.65 3.25
CA ALA A 289 6.63 -17.85 3.38
C ALA A 289 7.17 -17.21 4.68
N CYS A 290 6.71 -16.00 5.03
CA CYS A 290 7.11 -15.33 6.28
C CYS A 290 6.68 -16.12 7.52
N ILE A 291 5.45 -16.67 7.54
CA ILE A 291 4.99 -17.55 8.62
C ILE A 291 5.88 -18.78 8.74
N ARG A 292 6.12 -19.49 7.63
CA ARG A 292 6.90 -20.74 7.60
C ARG A 292 8.35 -20.54 8.04
N GLU A 293 8.96 -19.45 7.59
CA GLU A 293 10.39 -19.19 7.74
C GLU A 293 10.69 -18.25 8.90
N ARG A 294 9.64 -17.71 9.55
CA ARG A 294 9.73 -16.68 10.60
C ARG A 294 10.55 -15.47 10.15
N LYS A 295 10.42 -15.10 8.88
CA LYS A 295 11.10 -13.97 8.28
C LYS A 295 10.23 -12.72 8.32
N ARG A 296 10.88 -11.59 8.43
CA ARG A 296 10.23 -10.27 8.36
C ARG A 296 9.62 -10.05 6.98
N PRO A 297 8.32 -9.65 6.90
CA PRO A 297 7.68 -9.33 5.62
C PRO A 297 8.32 -8.13 4.90
N LEU A 298 8.22 -8.11 3.57
CA LEU A 298 8.59 -6.95 2.76
C LEU A 298 7.77 -5.70 3.15
N THR A 299 6.47 -5.91 3.38
CA THR A 299 5.53 -4.87 3.82
C THR A 299 5.16 -5.07 5.29
N ASP A 300 6.19 -5.06 6.13
CA ASP A 300 6.04 -5.24 7.58
C ASP A 300 5.40 -4.03 8.28
N GLY A 301 5.16 -4.17 9.58
CA GLY A 301 4.61 -3.11 10.41
C GLY A 301 5.43 -1.82 10.39
N ALA A 302 6.77 -1.91 10.35
CA ALA A 302 7.63 -0.71 10.34
C ALA A 302 7.55 0.04 9.01
N SER A 303 7.43 -0.66 7.88
CA SER A 303 7.17 -0.03 6.57
C SER A 303 5.80 0.62 6.53
N ALA A 304 4.78 -0.02 7.10
CA ALA A 304 3.44 0.51 7.21
C ALA A 304 3.36 1.76 8.10
N LEU A 305 4.15 1.82 9.17
CA LEU A 305 4.24 3.03 10.02
C LEU A 305 4.69 4.26 9.24
N LYS A 306 5.66 4.12 8.32
CA LYS A 306 6.08 5.23 7.44
C LYS A 306 4.91 5.72 6.59
N VAL A 307 4.11 4.81 6.04
CA VAL A 307 2.95 5.16 5.22
C VAL A 307 1.89 5.90 6.05
N ILE A 308 1.54 5.40 7.23
CA ILE A 308 0.54 6.04 8.10
C ILE A 308 1.03 7.43 8.53
N LYS A 309 2.30 7.57 8.89
CA LYS A 309 2.90 8.83 9.29
C LYS A 309 2.80 9.89 8.19
N VAL A 310 3.11 9.52 6.96
CA VAL A 310 2.96 10.40 5.79
C VAL A 310 1.49 10.73 5.53
N LEU A 311 0.58 9.76 5.64
CA LEU A 311 -0.86 9.99 5.47
C LEU A 311 -1.42 10.93 6.53
N GLU A 312 -1.11 10.71 7.79
CA GLU A 312 -1.58 11.56 8.91
C GLU A 312 -1.02 12.98 8.77
N ALA A 313 0.26 13.13 8.46
CA ALA A 313 0.86 14.44 8.18
C ALA A 313 0.21 15.13 6.98
N SER A 314 -0.10 14.39 5.91
CA SER A 314 -0.77 14.92 4.72
C SER A 314 -2.20 15.35 5.03
N GLN A 315 -2.92 14.60 5.86
CA GLN A 315 -4.25 14.96 6.33
C GLN A 315 -4.21 16.25 7.15
N MET A 316 -3.28 16.36 8.10
CA MET A 316 -3.10 17.58 8.91
C MET A 316 -2.73 18.78 8.04
N SER A 317 -1.89 18.60 7.03
CA SER A 317 -1.55 19.65 6.07
C SER A 317 -2.76 20.10 5.27
N LEU A 318 -3.57 19.15 4.79
CA LEU A 318 -4.82 19.42 4.06
C LEU A 318 -5.79 20.27 4.89
N GLU A 319 -5.97 19.91 6.16
CA GLU A 319 -6.82 20.64 7.13
C GLU A 319 -6.29 22.04 7.46
N ARG A 320 -4.98 22.25 7.34
CA ARG A 320 -4.29 23.55 7.51
C ARG A 320 -4.13 24.33 6.19
N GLY A 321 -4.94 24.01 5.17
CA GLY A 321 -4.93 24.72 3.89
C GLY A 321 -3.69 24.49 3.03
N GLY A 322 -3.00 23.38 3.24
CA GLY A 322 -1.80 22.98 2.49
C GLY A 322 -0.48 23.47 3.09
N ALA A 323 -0.48 23.92 4.32
CA ALA A 323 0.74 24.33 5.02
C ALA A 323 1.73 23.17 5.09
N PRO A 324 3.03 23.39 4.77
CA PRO A 324 4.06 22.37 4.94
C PRO A 324 4.13 21.87 6.39
N LEU A 325 4.18 20.55 6.56
CA LEU A 325 4.17 19.89 7.86
C LEU A 325 5.35 18.94 7.99
N PRO A 326 6.26 19.15 8.96
CA PRO A 326 7.31 18.20 9.29
C PRO A 326 6.72 16.90 9.84
N LEU A 327 7.21 15.74 9.37
CA LEU A 327 6.73 14.44 9.84
C LEU A 327 6.95 14.24 11.35
N ALA A 328 7.95 14.88 11.93
CA ALA A 328 8.19 14.87 13.37
C ALA A 328 7.03 15.46 14.22
N GLU A 329 6.09 16.21 13.62
CA GLU A 329 4.89 16.69 14.34
C GLU A 329 3.92 15.55 14.63
N VAL A 330 3.80 14.58 13.72
CA VAL A 330 2.96 13.38 13.93
C VAL A 330 3.49 12.54 15.08
N GLU A 331 4.82 12.38 15.18
CA GLU A 331 5.46 11.63 16.27
C GLU A 331 5.21 12.24 17.65
N ARG A 332 5.11 13.55 17.73
CA ARG A 332 4.86 14.28 18.98
C ARG A 332 3.40 14.24 19.43
N GLY A 333 2.52 13.63 18.64
CA GLY A 333 1.09 13.52 18.97
C GLY A 333 0.38 14.88 19.03
N VAL A 334 0.83 15.87 18.27
CA VAL A 334 0.16 17.16 18.17
C VAL A 334 -1.14 16.97 17.39
N SER A 335 -2.20 16.55 18.11
CA SER A 335 -3.58 16.57 17.60
C SER A 335 -4.02 18.02 17.49
N VAL A 336 -4.66 18.37 16.37
CA VAL A 336 -5.38 19.63 16.18
C VAL A 336 -6.71 19.57 16.91
#